data_ed54177e8d08381292d87d4ee03dc779
#
_entry.id   ed54177e8d08381292d87d4ee03dc779
#
_cell.length_a   1.000
_cell.length_b   1.000
_cell.length_c   1.000
_cell.angle_alpha   90.00
_cell.angle_beta   90.00
_cell.angle_gamma   90.00
#
_symmetry.space_group_name_H-M   'P 1'
#
loop_
_entity.id
_entity.type
_entity.pdbx_description
1 polymer ?
#
loop_
_entity_poly.entity_id
_entity_poly.type
_entity_poly.pdbx_seq_one_letter_code
_entity_poly.pdbx_strand_id
1 'polypeptide(L)'
;FFVAYVGMSSFVVTLGMMSIARSLAVVFSANQMLYKFGPDAPIVKAIGQAQFPRQTPGDSIPDWIPHFSSHFWTMCVMALAVGYVFIFKPWGRHLYAIGGNEQAARLTGVPVDAIKFQAYVFSAFTASVASLLILGYSGSAINAMGQSYELRVIAATVIGGANLMGGAGTAYGAVIGSALLEVIRNALLMAGIDSNWQGAFVGAFIILAVLLGMQSGGKSLIGALAERIMPKKRR
;
A
#
# COMPACT_ATOMS: atom_id res chain seq x y z
N PHE A 1 1.97 3.54 18.75
CA PHE A 1 2.02 4.23 20.05
C PHE A 1 2.66 5.61 19.90
N PHE A 2 3.93 5.72 19.47
CA PHE A 2 4.68 6.99 19.41
C PHE A 2 4.00 8.08 18.58
N VAL A 3 3.37 7.74 17.46
CA VAL A 3 2.64 8.72 16.63
C VAL A 3 1.30 9.11 17.25
N ALA A 4 0.56 8.15 17.79
CA ALA A 4 -0.79 8.38 18.28
C ALA A 4 -0.82 9.08 19.64
N TYR A 5 0.02 8.65 20.59
CA TYR A 5 -0.04 9.13 21.97
C TYR A 5 1.09 10.11 22.35
N VAL A 6 2.28 9.98 21.75
CA VAL A 6 3.40 10.88 22.02
C VAL A 6 3.40 12.08 21.06
N GLY A 7 2.69 11.99 19.94
CA GLY A 7 2.57 13.09 18.97
C GLY A 7 3.81 13.27 18.08
N MET A 8 4.67 12.25 17.97
CA MET A 8 5.84 12.31 17.09
C MET A 8 5.43 12.30 15.61
N SER A 9 6.25 12.90 14.75
CA SER A 9 6.04 12.83 13.29
C SER A 9 5.93 11.40 12.81
N SER A 10 4.83 11.07 12.11
CA SER A 10 4.57 9.74 11.56
C SER A 10 5.68 9.28 10.62
N PHE A 11 6.20 10.19 9.81
CA PHE A 11 7.28 9.92 8.85
C PHE A 11 8.56 9.43 9.54
N VAL A 12 9.00 10.14 10.58
CA VAL A 12 10.24 9.80 11.33
C VAL A 12 10.09 8.46 12.03
N VAL A 13 8.97 8.26 12.73
CA VAL A 13 8.73 7.01 13.48
C VAL A 13 8.62 5.80 12.54
N THR A 14 7.92 5.92 11.42
CA THR A 14 7.77 4.79 10.49
C THR A 14 9.07 4.44 9.78
N LEU A 15 9.90 5.43 9.38
CA LEU A 15 11.22 5.18 8.82
C LEU A 15 12.17 4.55 9.86
N GLY A 16 12.15 5.02 11.09
CA GLY A 16 12.93 4.45 12.18
C GLY A 16 12.55 2.99 12.44
N MET A 17 11.24 2.68 12.53
CA MET A 17 10.75 1.32 12.71
C MET A 17 11.07 0.41 11.52
N MET A 18 11.00 0.92 10.29
CA MET A 18 11.41 0.17 9.10
C MET A 18 12.89 -0.21 9.17
N SER A 19 13.77 0.72 9.55
CA SER A 19 15.21 0.47 9.69
C SER A 19 15.49 -0.57 10.78
N ILE A 20 14.82 -0.46 11.93
CA ILE A 20 14.95 -1.42 13.03
C ILE A 20 14.49 -2.80 12.57
N ALA A 21 13.30 -2.91 11.97
CA ALA A 21 12.76 -4.20 11.52
C ALA A 21 13.66 -4.87 10.48
N ARG A 22 14.21 -4.10 9.53
CA ARG A 22 15.14 -4.60 8.52
C ARG A 22 16.45 -5.08 9.14
N SER A 23 17.03 -4.33 10.06
CA SER A 23 18.25 -4.72 10.78
C SER A 23 18.03 -5.99 11.58
N LEU A 24 16.92 -6.11 12.29
CA LEU A 24 16.56 -7.33 13.03
C LEU A 24 16.38 -8.52 12.11
N ALA A 25 15.74 -8.35 10.96
CA ALA A 25 15.59 -9.43 9.97
C ALA A 25 16.97 -9.96 9.50
N VAL A 26 17.92 -9.07 9.20
CA VAL A 26 19.29 -9.45 8.80
C VAL A 26 20.02 -10.17 9.95
N VAL A 27 19.92 -9.67 11.18
CA VAL A 27 20.57 -10.27 12.35
C VAL A 27 20.00 -11.66 12.62
N PHE A 28 18.68 -11.83 12.67
CA PHE A 28 18.06 -13.13 12.94
C PHE A 28 18.26 -14.15 11.83
N SER A 29 18.35 -13.71 10.57
CA SER A 29 18.61 -14.60 9.43
C SER A 29 20.10 -14.91 9.25
N ALA A 30 20.99 -14.31 10.07
CA ALA A 30 22.45 -14.34 9.88
C ALA A 30 22.86 -13.97 8.42
N ASN A 31 22.09 -13.07 7.79
CA ASN A 31 22.21 -12.64 6.40
C ASN A 31 22.13 -13.79 5.38
N GLN A 32 21.53 -14.91 5.76
CA GLN A 32 21.36 -16.07 4.87
C GLN A 32 19.97 -16.08 4.24
N MET A 33 19.89 -16.65 3.05
CA MET A 33 18.62 -16.97 2.42
C MET A 33 18.00 -18.19 3.08
N LEU A 34 16.76 -18.08 3.52
CA LEU A 34 16.02 -19.17 4.14
C LEU A 34 15.18 -19.89 3.09
N TYR A 35 15.54 -21.13 2.76
CA TYR A 35 14.81 -21.97 1.80
C TYR A 35 13.94 -23.03 2.47
N LYS A 36 14.24 -23.35 3.74
CA LYS A 36 13.58 -24.40 4.50
C LYS A 36 12.78 -23.76 5.64
N PHE A 37 11.47 -23.79 5.51
CA PHE A 37 10.55 -23.25 6.54
C PHE A 37 10.18 -24.29 7.60
N GLY A 38 11.02 -25.33 7.81
CA GLY A 38 10.74 -26.38 8.78
C GLY A 38 9.60 -27.32 8.38
N PRO A 39 8.95 -27.99 9.34
CA PRO A 39 7.87 -28.95 9.08
C PRO A 39 6.61 -28.29 8.50
N ASP A 40 6.40 -26.99 8.73
CA ASP A 40 5.24 -26.23 8.26
C ASP A 40 5.41 -25.65 6.84
N ALA A 41 6.56 -25.92 6.20
CA ALA A 41 6.85 -25.48 4.81
C ALA A 41 5.72 -25.78 3.80
N PRO A 42 5.09 -26.98 3.82
CA PRO A 42 4.03 -27.29 2.87
C PRO A 42 2.78 -26.42 3.11
N ILE A 43 2.48 -26.04 4.34
CA ILE A 43 1.34 -25.17 4.67
C ILE A 43 1.55 -23.77 4.12
N VAL A 44 2.72 -23.17 4.36
CA VAL A 44 3.07 -21.84 3.86
C VAL A 44 3.05 -21.79 2.33
N LYS A 45 3.60 -22.80 1.67
CA LYS A 45 3.55 -22.92 0.21
C LYS A 45 2.13 -23.14 -0.30
N ALA A 46 1.33 -23.96 0.37
CA ALA A 46 -0.06 -24.17 0.00
C ALA A 46 -0.88 -22.87 0.06
N ILE A 47 -0.65 -22.01 1.06
CA ILE A 47 -1.32 -20.70 1.16
C ILE A 47 -0.91 -19.78 0.00
N GLY A 48 0.38 -19.70 -0.30
CA GLY A 48 0.90 -18.78 -1.33
C GLY A 48 0.71 -19.28 -2.77
N GLN A 49 0.69 -20.60 -2.99
CA GLN A 49 0.61 -21.20 -4.33
C GLN A 49 -0.76 -21.81 -4.65
N ALA A 50 -1.74 -21.71 -3.74
CA ALA A 50 -3.09 -22.19 -4.00
C ALA A 50 -3.71 -21.49 -5.21
N GLN A 51 -4.32 -22.27 -6.07
CA GLN A 51 -5.14 -21.80 -7.18
C GLN A 51 -6.58 -22.23 -6.96
N PHE A 52 -7.52 -21.35 -7.25
CA PHE A 52 -8.94 -21.65 -7.16
C PHE A 52 -9.62 -21.39 -8.52
N PRO A 53 -10.44 -22.31 -9.02
CA PRO A 53 -10.78 -23.62 -8.44
C PRO A 53 -9.56 -24.57 -8.41
N ARG A 54 -9.48 -25.41 -7.38
CA ARG A 54 -8.37 -26.35 -7.20
C ARG A 54 -8.50 -27.46 -8.23
N GLN A 55 -7.51 -27.63 -9.10
CA GLN A 55 -7.44 -28.82 -9.95
C GLN A 55 -6.96 -30.00 -9.09
N THR A 56 -7.84 -30.95 -8.87
CA THR A 56 -7.45 -32.30 -8.43
C THR A 56 -7.25 -33.17 -9.69
N PRO A 57 -6.26 -34.07 -9.71
CA PRO A 57 -6.09 -34.98 -10.82
C PRO A 57 -7.38 -35.82 -11.01
N GLY A 58 -8.14 -35.54 -12.08
CA GLY A 58 -9.41 -36.18 -12.37
C GLY A 58 -10.64 -35.27 -12.44
N ASP A 59 -10.54 -34.00 -12.01
CA ASP A 59 -11.63 -33.03 -12.16
C ASP A 59 -11.60 -32.42 -13.57
N SER A 60 -12.71 -32.64 -14.31
CA SER A 60 -12.95 -32.01 -15.61
C SER A 60 -13.43 -30.55 -15.43
N ILE A 61 -12.65 -29.70 -14.79
CA ILE A 61 -12.93 -28.27 -14.79
C ILE A 61 -12.63 -27.77 -16.20
N PRO A 62 -13.61 -27.20 -16.93
CA PRO A 62 -13.39 -26.71 -18.27
C PRO A 62 -12.26 -25.67 -18.32
N ASP A 63 -11.34 -25.79 -19.28
CA ASP A 63 -10.17 -24.91 -19.44
C ASP A 63 -10.52 -23.43 -19.66
N TRP A 64 -11.77 -23.11 -19.95
CA TRP A 64 -12.25 -21.73 -20.09
C TRP A 64 -12.52 -21.04 -18.76
N ILE A 65 -12.52 -21.76 -17.62
CA ILE A 65 -12.65 -21.15 -16.29
C ILE A 65 -11.28 -20.63 -15.85
N PRO A 66 -11.13 -19.31 -15.70
CA PRO A 66 -9.84 -18.74 -15.31
C PRO A 66 -9.45 -19.18 -13.89
N HIS A 67 -8.27 -19.75 -13.77
CA HIS A 67 -7.69 -20.14 -12.48
C HIS A 67 -7.02 -18.92 -11.85
N PHE A 68 -7.60 -18.42 -10.79
CA PHE A 68 -7.04 -17.28 -10.04
C PHE A 68 -6.16 -17.76 -8.88
N SER A 69 -5.01 -17.13 -8.73
CA SER A 69 -4.12 -17.35 -7.58
C SER A 69 -4.81 -16.96 -6.27
N SER A 70 -4.40 -17.59 -5.17
CA SER A 70 -4.82 -17.21 -3.80
C SER A 70 -4.61 -15.73 -3.51
N HIS A 71 -3.60 -15.10 -4.11
CA HIS A 71 -3.33 -13.66 -4.00
C HIS A 71 -4.49 -12.82 -4.52
N PHE A 72 -5.07 -13.20 -5.66
CA PHE A 72 -6.21 -12.50 -6.25
C PHE A 72 -7.44 -12.57 -5.33
N TRP A 73 -7.75 -13.76 -4.83
CA TRP A 73 -8.89 -13.93 -3.92
C TRP A 73 -8.69 -13.19 -2.60
N THR A 74 -7.49 -13.26 -2.03
CA THR A 74 -7.17 -12.53 -0.80
C THR A 74 -7.27 -11.03 -1.03
N MET A 75 -6.78 -10.51 -2.16
CA MET A 75 -6.94 -9.10 -2.54
C MET A 75 -8.42 -8.71 -2.63
N CYS A 76 -9.25 -9.51 -3.31
CA CYS A 76 -10.68 -9.24 -3.43
C CYS A 76 -11.38 -9.22 -2.07
N VAL A 77 -11.14 -10.22 -1.23
CA VAL A 77 -11.72 -10.32 0.11
C VAL A 77 -11.29 -9.12 0.98
N MET A 78 -10.00 -8.78 0.97
CA MET A 78 -9.49 -7.64 1.73
C MET A 78 -10.05 -6.32 1.20
N ALA A 79 -10.11 -6.12 -0.11
CA ALA A 79 -10.67 -4.90 -0.71
C ALA A 79 -12.15 -4.71 -0.36
N LEU A 80 -12.94 -5.80 -0.41
CA LEU A 80 -14.35 -5.78 -0.02
C LEU A 80 -14.51 -5.52 1.49
N ALA A 81 -13.73 -6.19 2.33
CA ALA A 81 -13.79 -6.02 3.79
C ALA A 81 -13.41 -4.58 4.20
N VAL A 82 -12.31 -4.07 3.68
CA VAL A 82 -11.84 -2.70 3.96
C VAL A 82 -12.82 -1.68 3.39
N GLY A 83 -13.28 -1.88 2.15
CA GLY A 83 -14.30 -1.02 1.52
C GLY A 83 -15.57 -0.97 2.33
N TYR A 84 -16.06 -2.11 2.80
CA TYR A 84 -17.23 -2.18 3.69
C TYR A 84 -17.02 -1.40 5.00
N VAL A 85 -15.87 -1.60 5.65
CA VAL A 85 -15.54 -0.89 6.90
C VAL A 85 -15.47 0.62 6.68
N PHE A 86 -14.86 1.07 5.58
CA PHE A 86 -14.71 2.50 5.29
C PHE A 86 -16.06 3.18 4.97
N ILE A 87 -16.97 2.48 4.28
CA ILE A 87 -18.26 3.04 3.87
C ILE A 87 -19.28 2.97 5.02
N PHE A 88 -19.40 1.80 5.66
CA PHE A 88 -20.53 1.52 6.56
C PHE A 88 -20.21 1.67 8.04
N LYS A 89 -18.92 1.53 8.47
CA LYS A 89 -18.58 1.59 9.89
C LYS A 89 -18.23 3.01 10.35
N PRO A 90 -18.58 3.39 11.59
CA PRO A 90 -18.18 4.67 12.17
C PRO A 90 -16.67 4.90 12.15
N TRP A 91 -15.90 3.85 12.33
CA TRP A 91 -14.46 3.89 12.30
C TRP A 91 -13.88 4.46 10.99
N GLY A 92 -14.42 4.06 9.83
CA GLY A 92 -14.04 4.62 8.54
C GLY A 92 -14.35 6.12 8.44
N ARG A 93 -15.55 6.55 8.88
CA ARG A 93 -15.93 7.96 8.89
C ARG A 93 -15.01 8.80 9.78
N HIS A 94 -14.63 8.27 10.95
CA HIS A 94 -13.70 8.95 11.84
C HIS A 94 -12.30 9.08 11.22
N LEU A 95 -11.81 8.07 10.47
CA LEU A 95 -10.55 8.17 9.74
C LEU A 95 -10.56 9.29 8.70
N TYR A 96 -11.63 9.41 7.92
CA TYR A 96 -11.78 10.52 6.97
C TYR A 96 -11.87 11.88 7.66
N ALA A 97 -12.59 11.98 8.78
CA ALA A 97 -12.69 13.21 9.56
C ALA A 97 -11.34 13.67 10.12
N ILE A 98 -10.57 12.73 10.69
CA ILE A 98 -9.21 12.98 11.21
C ILE A 98 -8.28 13.42 10.08
N GLY A 99 -8.33 12.72 8.93
CA GLY A 99 -7.52 13.04 7.77
C GLY A 99 -7.85 14.40 7.15
N GLY A 100 -9.12 14.85 7.24
CA GLY A 100 -9.53 16.16 6.75
C GLY A 100 -9.10 17.32 7.66
N ASN A 101 -9.37 17.21 8.95
CA ASN A 101 -8.92 18.16 9.97
C ASN A 101 -8.91 17.48 11.35
N GLU A 102 -7.72 17.19 11.83
CA GLU A 102 -7.54 16.51 13.12
C GLU A 102 -8.04 17.33 14.30
N GLN A 103 -7.81 18.64 14.29
CA GLN A 103 -8.26 19.51 15.39
C GLN A 103 -9.78 19.59 15.45
N ALA A 104 -10.43 19.75 14.31
CA ALA A 104 -11.88 19.77 14.24
C ALA A 104 -12.49 18.41 14.67
N ALA A 105 -11.89 17.30 14.26
CA ALA A 105 -12.32 15.96 14.69
C ALA A 105 -12.20 15.78 16.21
N ARG A 106 -11.13 16.29 16.81
CA ARG A 106 -10.92 16.26 18.27
C ARG A 106 -11.96 17.08 19.02
N LEU A 107 -12.31 18.26 18.50
CA LEU A 107 -13.35 19.13 19.07
C LEU A 107 -14.76 18.54 18.99
N THR A 108 -15.02 17.69 18.00
CA THR A 108 -16.31 16.97 17.87
C THR A 108 -16.39 15.68 18.69
N GLY A 109 -15.40 15.41 19.56
CA GLY A 109 -15.41 14.27 20.46
C GLY A 109 -14.90 12.95 19.84
N VAL A 110 -14.30 13.00 18.64
CA VAL A 110 -13.68 11.81 18.04
C VAL A 110 -12.44 11.41 18.82
N PRO A 111 -12.28 10.15 19.26
CA PRO A 111 -11.10 9.69 19.99
C PRO A 111 -9.91 9.50 19.03
N VAL A 112 -9.29 10.61 18.62
CA VAL A 112 -8.28 10.69 17.54
C VAL A 112 -7.12 9.73 17.78
N ASP A 113 -6.57 9.71 18.98
CA ASP A 113 -5.36 8.95 19.31
C ASP A 113 -5.63 7.44 19.24
N ALA A 114 -6.77 6.99 19.73
CA ALA A 114 -7.19 5.59 19.66
C ALA A 114 -7.42 5.13 18.20
N ILE A 115 -8.06 5.98 17.39
CA ILE A 115 -8.34 5.65 15.98
C ILE A 115 -7.05 5.63 15.16
N LYS A 116 -6.13 6.56 15.38
CA LYS A 116 -4.79 6.53 14.77
C LYS A 116 -4.04 5.26 15.14
N PHE A 117 -4.04 4.89 16.40
CA PHE A 117 -3.41 3.65 16.85
C PHE A 117 -3.99 2.43 16.16
N GLN A 118 -5.32 2.32 16.13
CA GLN A 118 -6.03 1.23 15.44
C GLN A 118 -5.69 1.17 13.93
N ALA A 119 -5.56 2.33 13.27
CA ALA A 119 -5.19 2.41 11.86
C ALA A 119 -3.79 1.84 11.61
N TYR A 120 -2.81 2.14 12.45
CA TYR A 120 -1.47 1.55 12.36
C TYR A 120 -1.48 0.03 12.62
N VAL A 121 -2.23 -0.45 13.60
CA VAL A 121 -2.38 -1.89 13.88
C VAL A 121 -3.01 -2.59 12.68
N PHE A 122 -4.05 -2.01 12.12
CA PHE A 122 -4.72 -2.56 10.94
C PHE A 122 -3.79 -2.61 9.72
N SER A 123 -3.02 -1.54 9.50
CA SER A 123 -2.00 -1.51 8.43
C SER A 123 -0.94 -2.59 8.61
N ALA A 124 -0.44 -2.78 9.83
CA ALA A 124 0.53 -3.83 10.13
C ALA A 124 -0.06 -5.24 9.90
N PHE A 125 -1.32 -5.45 10.28
CA PHE A 125 -2.02 -6.72 10.04
C PHE A 125 -2.13 -7.04 8.54
N THR A 126 -2.57 -6.07 7.73
CA THR A 126 -2.69 -6.27 6.29
C THR A 126 -1.34 -6.51 5.62
N ALA A 127 -0.29 -5.81 6.06
CA ALA A 127 1.08 -6.03 5.60
C ALA A 127 1.59 -7.44 5.97
N SER A 128 1.26 -7.94 7.15
CA SER A 128 1.61 -9.31 7.57
C SER A 128 0.95 -10.37 6.69
N VAL A 129 -0.33 -10.20 6.37
CA VAL A 129 -1.04 -11.10 5.45
C VAL A 129 -0.37 -11.09 4.06
N ALA A 130 -0.06 -9.91 3.53
CA ALA A 130 0.63 -9.79 2.25
C ALA A 130 2.02 -10.43 2.27
N SER A 131 2.77 -10.28 3.35
CA SER A 131 4.11 -10.88 3.48
C SER A 131 4.06 -12.41 3.51
N LEU A 132 3.08 -13.01 4.19
CA LEU A 132 2.87 -14.46 4.19
C LEU A 132 2.54 -15.00 2.80
N LEU A 133 1.72 -14.29 2.03
CA LEU A 133 1.41 -14.67 0.66
C LEU A 133 2.65 -14.61 -0.24
N ILE A 134 3.43 -13.54 -0.17
CA ILE A 134 4.66 -13.37 -0.96
C ILE A 134 5.66 -14.46 -0.59
N LEU A 135 5.83 -14.74 0.72
CA LEU A 135 6.72 -15.79 1.20
C LEU A 135 6.31 -17.17 0.69
N GLY A 136 5.03 -17.50 0.78
CA GLY A 136 4.48 -18.76 0.26
C GLY A 136 4.64 -18.91 -1.24
N TYR A 137 4.44 -17.84 -1.99
CA TYR A 137 4.62 -17.81 -3.45
C TYR A 137 6.09 -18.01 -3.85
N SER A 138 7.00 -17.26 -3.22
CA SER A 138 8.44 -17.31 -3.52
C SER A 138 9.11 -18.60 -3.02
N GLY A 139 8.55 -19.26 -2.00
CA GLY A 139 9.12 -20.46 -1.39
C GLY A 139 10.49 -20.24 -0.74
N SER A 140 10.92 -18.99 -0.60
CA SER A 140 12.19 -18.59 0.03
C SER A 140 12.05 -17.19 0.64
N ALA A 141 12.80 -16.92 1.71
CA ALA A 141 12.89 -15.61 2.32
C ALA A 141 14.29 -15.03 2.07
N ILE A 142 14.33 -13.86 1.44
CA ILE A 142 15.54 -13.12 1.11
C ILE A 142 15.48 -11.76 1.82
N ASN A 143 16.58 -11.31 2.43
CA ASN A 143 16.62 -10.05 3.17
C ASN A 143 16.29 -8.80 2.31
N ALA A 144 16.52 -8.86 1.00
CA ALA A 144 16.16 -7.81 0.05
C ALA A 144 14.67 -7.85 -0.39
N MET A 145 13.90 -8.87 0.04
CA MET A 145 12.49 -9.00 -0.33
C MET A 145 11.68 -7.83 0.23
N GLY A 146 10.80 -7.28 -0.60
CA GLY A 146 9.97 -6.14 -0.20
C GLY A 146 10.69 -4.79 -0.15
N GLN A 147 11.94 -4.70 -0.62
CA GLN A 147 12.64 -3.42 -0.69
C GLN A 147 11.92 -2.46 -1.64
N SER A 148 11.70 -1.22 -1.17
CA SER A 148 10.96 -0.14 -1.87
C SER A 148 9.48 -0.46 -2.14
N TYR A 149 8.89 -1.47 -1.52
CA TYR A 149 7.45 -1.73 -1.63
C TYR A 149 6.62 -0.61 -1.01
N GLU A 150 7.13 0.04 0.04
CA GLU A 150 6.50 1.21 0.67
C GLU A 150 6.23 2.32 -0.35
N LEU A 151 7.20 2.64 -1.19
CA LEU A 151 7.06 3.67 -2.23
C LEU A 151 6.07 3.26 -3.30
N ARG A 152 6.09 1.98 -3.71
CA ARG A 152 5.14 1.46 -4.70
C ARG A 152 3.70 1.49 -4.20
N VAL A 153 3.48 1.12 -2.93
CA VAL A 153 2.15 1.14 -2.31
C VAL A 153 1.63 2.57 -2.18
N ILE A 154 2.48 3.51 -1.75
CA ILE A 154 2.13 4.94 -1.71
C ILE A 154 1.76 5.43 -3.12
N ALA A 155 2.58 5.13 -4.13
CA ALA A 155 2.29 5.48 -5.51
C ALA A 155 0.95 4.91 -5.99
N ALA A 156 0.70 3.62 -5.74
CA ALA A 156 -0.53 2.95 -6.11
C ALA A 156 -1.76 3.64 -5.49
N THR A 157 -1.71 3.95 -4.19
CA THR A 157 -2.83 4.60 -3.50
C THR A 157 -3.08 6.01 -4.00
N VAL A 158 -2.03 6.80 -4.28
CA VAL A 158 -2.15 8.16 -4.82
C VAL A 158 -2.73 8.15 -6.23
N ILE A 159 -2.23 7.28 -7.11
CA ILE A 159 -2.77 7.08 -8.46
C ILE A 159 -4.24 6.63 -8.39
N GLY A 160 -4.57 5.81 -7.38
CA GLY A 160 -5.95 5.40 -7.07
C GLY A 160 -6.83 6.49 -6.46
N GLY A 161 -6.35 7.73 -6.32
CA GLY A 161 -7.10 8.89 -5.87
C GLY A 161 -7.08 9.12 -4.35
N ALA A 162 -6.17 8.50 -3.61
CA ALA A 162 -5.97 8.82 -2.21
C ALA A 162 -5.18 10.13 -2.05
N ASN A 163 -5.66 11.00 -1.16
CA ASN A 163 -4.97 12.24 -0.83
C ASN A 163 -3.88 12.00 0.21
N LEU A 164 -2.63 12.34 -0.10
CA LEU A 164 -1.49 12.23 0.82
C LEU A 164 -1.65 13.09 2.08
N MET A 165 -2.38 14.20 1.98
CA MET A 165 -2.69 15.05 3.14
C MET A 165 -3.82 14.51 4.01
N GLY A 166 -4.46 13.41 3.58
CA GLY A 166 -5.56 12.76 4.28
C GLY A 166 -6.94 13.22 3.82
N GLY A 167 -7.97 12.69 4.45
CA GLY A 167 -9.37 13.07 4.26
C GLY A 167 -10.06 12.50 3.02
N ALA A 168 -9.33 11.94 2.06
CA ALA A 168 -9.91 11.35 0.85
C ALA A 168 -9.15 10.12 0.39
N GLY A 169 -9.87 9.15 -0.16
CA GLY A 169 -9.35 7.90 -0.70
C GLY A 169 -10.37 6.78 -0.59
N THR A 170 -10.18 5.71 -1.36
CA THR A 170 -11.07 4.54 -1.32
C THR A 170 -10.26 3.26 -1.42
N ALA A 171 -10.76 2.18 -0.82
CA ALA A 171 -10.13 0.85 -0.92
C ALA A 171 -10.07 0.37 -2.38
N TYR A 172 -11.14 0.60 -3.13
CA TYR A 172 -11.21 0.23 -4.56
C TYR A 172 -10.23 1.05 -5.40
N GLY A 173 -10.06 2.34 -5.09
CA GLY A 173 -9.06 3.20 -5.73
C GLY A 173 -7.65 2.65 -5.55
N ALA A 174 -7.29 2.22 -4.35
CA ALA A 174 -5.99 1.61 -4.08
C ALA A 174 -5.75 0.33 -4.91
N VAL A 175 -6.78 -0.52 -5.07
CA VAL A 175 -6.70 -1.73 -5.92
C VAL A 175 -6.52 -1.36 -7.38
N ILE A 176 -7.30 -0.43 -7.91
CA ILE A 176 -7.20 0.02 -9.30
C ILE A 176 -5.83 0.66 -9.55
N GLY A 177 -5.36 1.51 -8.64
CA GLY A 177 -4.05 2.15 -8.74
C GLY A 177 -2.90 1.14 -8.71
N SER A 178 -2.99 0.10 -7.88
CA SER A 178 -1.98 -0.97 -7.84
C SER A 178 -1.98 -1.80 -9.13
N ALA A 179 -3.15 -2.11 -9.67
CA ALA A 179 -3.29 -2.81 -10.94
C ALA A 179 -2.70 -1.97 -12.09
N LEU A 180 -2.98 -0.68 -12.12
CA LEU A 180 -2.43 0.23 -13.14
C LEU A 180 -0.90 0.29 -13.10
N LEU A 181 -0.32 0.41 -11.89
CA LEU A 181 1.15 0.40 -11.76
C LEU A 181 1.77 -0.91 -12.23
N GLU A 182 1.13 -2.04 -11.96
CA GLU A 182 1.65 -3.34 -12.39
C GLU A 182 1.52 -3.53 -13.90
N VAL A 183 0.45 -3.03 -14.52
CA VAL A 183 0.32 -2.99 -15.99
C VAL A 183 1.41 -2.13 -16.62
N ILE A 184 1.67 -0.94 -16.09
CA ILE A 184 2.75 -0.07 -16.57
C ILE A 184 4.11 -0.79 -16.44
N ARG A 185 4.38 -1.42 -15.32
CA ARG A 185 5.62 -2.17 -15.10
C ARG A 185 5.79 -3.30 -16.11
N ASN A 186 4.75 -4.09 -16.34
CA ASN A 186 4.77 -5.16 -17.34
C ASN A 186 4.96 -4.62 -18.76
N ALA A 187 4.31 -3.51 -19.11
CA ALA A 187 4.50 -2.87 -20.41
C ALA A 187 5.95 -2.41 -20.62
N LEU A 188 6.59 -1.85 -19.59
CA LEU A 188 8.00 -1.46 -19.65
C LEU A 188 8.93 -2.66 -19.86
N LEU A 189 8.65 -3.78 -19.18
CA LEU A 189 9.41 -5.02 -19.37
C LEU A 189 9.23 -5.59 -20.79
N MET A 190 8.01 -5.59 -21.33
CA MET A 190 7.74 -6.03 -22.70
C MET A 190 8.38 -5.12 -23.75
N ALA A 191 8.54 -3.84 -23.44
CA ALA A 191 9.27 -2.89 -24.30
C ALA A 191 10.79 -3.06 -24.24
N GLY A 192 11.31 -4.04 -23.45
CA GLY A 192 12.74 -4.31 -23.32
C GLY A 192 13.48 -3.31 -22.43
N ILE A 193 12.76 -2.52 -21.64
CA ILE A 193 13.37 -1.56 -20.71
C ILE A 193 13.89 -2.31 -19.50
N ASP A 194 15.16 -2.09 -19.15
CA ASP A 194 15.83 -2.73 -18.02
C ASP A 194 15.06 -2.48 -16.71
N SER A 195 14.98 -3.53 -15.88
CA SER A 195 14.33 -3.52 -14.58
C SER A 195 14.83 -2.39 -13.65
N ASN A 196 16.08 -1.97 -13.81
CA ASN A 196 16.67 -0.90 -13.00
C ASN A 196 16.02 0.49 -13.27
N TRP A 197 15.48 0.70 -14.47
CA TRP A 197 14.76 1.92 -14.82
C TRP A 197 13.36 2.00 -14.25
N GLN A 198 12.78 0.86 -13.85
CA GLN A 198 11.40 0.82 -13.31
C GLN A 198 11.22 1.73 -12.10
N GLY A 199 12.23 1.81 -11.22
CA GLY A 199 12.20 2.71 -10.06
C GLY A 199 12.09 4.18 -10.46
N ALA A 200 12.82 4.60 -11.51
CA ALA A 200 12.76 5.96 -12.02
C ALA A 200 11.39 6.29 -12.62
N PHE A 201 10.81 5.37 -13.40
CA PHE A 201 9.47 5.55 -13.95
C PHE A 201 8.40 5.61 -12.85
N VAL A 202 8.44 4.72 -11.85
CA VAL A 202 7.52 4.76 -10.70
C VAL A 202 7.62 6.10 -9.98
N GLY A 203 8.85 6.59 -9.72
CA GLY A 203 9.07 7.90 -9.12
C GLY A 203 8.49 9.05 -9.94
N ALA A 204 8.69 9.03 -11.26
CA ALA A 204 8.13 10.03 -12.17
C ALA A 204 6.59 10.00 -12.17
N PHE A 205 5.98 8.81 -12.18
CA PHE A 205 4.52 8.65 -12.09
C PHE A 205 3.95 9.15 -10.77
N ILE A 206 4.66 8.95 -9.63
CA ILE A 206 4.24 9.52 -8.34
C ILE A 206 4.19 11.03 -8.41
N ILE A 207 5.27 11.66 -8.90
CA ILE A 207 5.33 13.12 -9.02
C ILE A 207 4.19 13.64 -9.92
N LEU A 208 3.98 12.99 -11.06
CA LEU A 208 2.94 13.37 -12.00
C LEU A 208 1.54 13.21 -11.42
N ALA A 209 1.27 12.10 -10.71
CA ALA A 209 -0.01 11.87 -10.05
C ALA A 209 -0.30 12.89 -8.96
N VAL A 210 0.70 13.25 -8.15
CA VAL A 210 0.57 14.30 -7.12
C VAL A 210 0.32 15.66 -7.77
N LEU A 211 1.02 16.01 -8.84
CA LEU A 211 0.81 17.26 -9.57
C LEU A 211 -0.61 17.36 -10.15
N LEU A 212 -1.12 16.27 -10.75
CA LEU A 212 -2.49 16.23 -11.28
C LEU A 212 -3.53 16.30 -10.16
N GLY A 213 -3.28 15.62 -9.03
CA GLY A 213 -4.15 15.67 -7.85
C GLY A 213 -4.25 17.09 -7.25
N MET A 214 -3.16 17.82 -7.23
CA MET A 214 -3.17 19.23 -6.77
C MET A 214 -3.99 20.15 -7.69
N GLN A 215 -4.05 19.90 -8.99
CA GLN A 215 -4.89 20.67 -9.92
C GLN A 215 -6.38 20.42 -9.69
N SER A 216 -6.77 19.21 -9.35
CA SER A 216 -8.18 18.87 -9.09
C SER A 216 -8.75 19.52 -7.81
N GLY A 217 -7.89 19.94 -6.88
CA GLY A 217 -8.24 20.64 -5.64
C GLY A 217 -8.51 22.15 -5.77
N GLY A 218 -8.69 22.70 -6.97
CA GLY A 218 -9.11 24.09 -7.20
C GLY A 218 -8.00 25.15 -7.15
N LYS A 219 -6.74 24.76 -6.99
CA LYS A 219 -5.58 25.67 -7.18
C LYS A 219 -4.85 25.30 -8.47
N SER A 220 -5.12 26.02 -9.53
CA SER A 220 -4.37 25.88 -10.78
C SER A 220 -2.88 26.12 -10.49
N LEU A 221 -2.02 25.15 -10.88
CA LEU A 221 -0.56 25.29 -10.79
C LEU A 221 -0.06 26.57 -11.45
N ILE A 222 -0.72 26.98 -12.53
CA ILE A 222 -0.44 28.22 -13.25
C ILE A 222 -0.73 29.44 -12.36
N GLY A 223 -1.81 29.39 -11.56
CA GLY A 223 -2.15 30.45 -10.60
C GLY A 223 -1.14 30.53 -9.45
N ALA A 224 -0.74 29.39 -8.89
CA ALA A 224 0.24 29.35 -7.80
C ALA A 224 1.67 29.75 -8.27
N LEU A 225 2.06 29.40 -9.49
CA LEU A 225 3.31 29.84 -10.10
C LEU A 225 3.25 31.33 -10.46
N ALA A 226 2.15 31.82 -11.02
CA ALA A 226 1.97 33.23 -11.33
C ALA A 226 2.01 34.10 -10.07
N GLU A 227 1.45 33.66 -8.97
CA GLU A 227 1.46 34.37 -7.68
C GLU A 227 2.86 34.43 -7.03
N ARG A 228 3.70 33.42 -7.29
CA ARG A 228 5.10 33.40 -6.84
C ARG A 228 6.05 34.21 -7.76
N ILE A 229 5.76 34.24 -9.06
CA ILE A 229 6.62 34.91 -10.04
C ILE A 229 6.29 36.39 -10.15
N MET A 230 5.03 36.79 -9.91
CA MET A 230 4.62 38.20 -9.85
C MET A 230 4.56 38.69 -8.41
N PRO A 231 5.61 39.37 -7.89
CA PRO A 231 5.52 39.99 -6.57
C PRO A 231 4.42 41.04 -6.60
N LYS A 232 3.44 40.87 -5.71
CA LYS A 232 2.32 41.81 -5.52
C LYS A 232 2.85 43.21 -5.35
N LYS A 233 2.65 44.06 -6.38
CA LYS A 233 2.98 45.47 -6.32
C LYS A 233 2.25 46.08 -5.14
N ARG A 234 2.99 46.40 -4.07
CA ARG A 234 2.44 47.13 -2.92
C ARG A 234 1.93 48.47 -3.41
N ARG A 235 0.65 48.71 -3.32
CA ARG A 235 0.06 50.04 -3.31
C ARG A 235 -0.01 50.54 -1.88
#